data_0ba0269b321545912ad95a5d22f216b9
#
_entry.id   0ba0269b321545912ad95a5d22f216b9
#
_cell.length_a   1.000
_cell.length_b   1.000
_cell.length_c   1.000
_cell.angle_alpha   90.00
_cell.angle_beta   90.00
_cell.angle_gamma   90.00
#
_symmetry.space_group_name_H-M   'P 1'
#
loop_
_entity.id
_entity.type
_entity.pdbx_description
1 polymer ?
#
loop_
_entity_poly.entity_id
_entity_poly.type
_entity_poly.pdbx_seq_one_letter_code
_entity_poly.pdbx_strand_id
1 'polypeptide(L)'
;MASENATDFAISGDGFFAVRGADGKTYYTRAGDFVWSVNAGGTLTLCTNEGYPVLDSNNQPINLPAGISAEKVIVSENGKMGYTNAAGTYVDMNQTIGLFQFNNPSGLEKTGTNLLAVTPASGNAMNESTTANLTKSKVLQKYLEGSNVQVADEMVNLIIAQRAYQLNSKAITTSDEMLEQANNLKR
;
A
#
# COMPACT_ATOMS: atom_id res chain seq x y z
N MET A 1 9.71 6.65 -5.56
CA MET A 1 10.07 6.77 -6.99
C MET A 1 9.15 7.82 -7.61
N ALA A 2 9.68 8.70 -8.49
CA ALA A 2 8.84 9.70 -9.19
C ALA A 2 7.91 8.98 -10.20
N SER A 3 6.69 9.47 -10.33
CA SER A 3 5.67 9.00 -11.29
C SER A 3 5.16 10.19 -12.11
N GLU A 4 4.64 9.90 -13.30
CA GLU A 4 3.99 10.91 -14.16
C GLU A 4 2.50 11.06 -13.83
N ASN A 5 1.90 10.10 -13.14
CA ASN A 5 0.48 10.12 -12.80
C ASN A 5 0.19 11.09 -11.66
N ALA A 6 -0.82 11.95 -11.84
CA ALA A 6 -1.26 12.90 -10.83
C ALA A 6 -1.96 12.24 -9.63
N THR A 7 -2.40 10.99 -9.77
CA THR A 7 -3.11 10.21 -8.76
C THR A 7 -2.21 9.25 -7.98
N ASP A 8 -0.91 9.25 -8.26
CA ASP A 8 0.06 8.49 -7.51
C ASP A 8 0.54 9.30 -6.31
N PHE A 9 0.47 8.72 -5.14
CA PHE A 9 0.83 9.34 -3.87
C PHE A 9 1.78 8.46 -3.07
N ALA A 10 2.79 9.06 -2.48
CA ALA A 10 3.64 8.40 -1.50
C ALA A 10 3.50 9.08 -0.14
N ILE A 11 3.63 8.31 0.92
CA ILE A 11 3.69 8.84 2.28
C ILE A 11 5.14 8.92 2.71
N SER A 12 5.56 10.11 3.14
CA SER A 12 6.82 10.32 3.85
C SER A 12 6.55 10.42 5.34
N GLY A 13 6.76 9.33 6.06
CA GLY A 13 6.43 9.15 7.47
C GLY A 13 5.79 7.79 7.77
N ASP A 14 5.24 7.63 8.97
CA ASP A 14 4.69 6.36 9.48
C ASP A 14 3.17 6.20 9.22
N GLY A 15 2.58 7.11 8.45
CA GLY A 15 1.15 7.12 8.14
C GLY A 15 0.72 6.02 7.17
N PHE A 16 -0.59 5.77 7.15
CA PHE A 16 -1.28 4.89 6.22
C PHE A 16 -2.47 5.61 5.63
N PHE A 17 -2.78 5.38 4.37
CA PHE A 17 -4.04 5.79 3.74
C PHE A 17 -5.18 4.94 4.29
N ALA A 18 -6.36 5.53 4.44
CA ALA A 18 -7.58 4.80 4.78
C ALA A 18 -8.42 4.56 3.53
N VAL A 19 -8.94 3.36 3.39
CA VAL A 19 -9.83 2.96 2.29
C VAL A 19 -11.03 2.20 2.83
N ARG A 20 -12.15 2.25 2.13
CA ARG A 20 -13.37 1.54 2.52
C ARG A 20 -13.48 0.24 1.74
N GLY A 21 -13.43 -0.90 2.43
CA GLY A 21 -13.64 -2.20 1.82
C GLY A 21 -15.06 -2.45 1.33
N ALA A 22 -15.24 -3.51 0.56
CA ALA A 22 -16.54 -3.93 0.04
C ALA A 22 -17.55 -4.30 1.16
N ASP A 23 -17.04 -4.69 2.32
CA ASP A 23 -17.82 -5.00 3.54
C ASP A 23 -18.22 -3.75 4.35
N GLY A 24 -17.86 -2.55 3.86
CA GLY A 24 -18.11 -1.28 4.52
C GLY A 24 -17.15 -0.94 5.66
N LYS A 25 -16.18 -1.81 5.97
CA LYS A 25 -15.17 -1.55 6.99
C LYS A 25 -14.04 -0.69 6.43
N THR A 26 -13.32 -0.03 7.34
CA THR A 26 -12.14 0.74 7.00
C THR A 26 -10.91 -0.15 7.06
N TYR A 27 -10.15 -0.14 5.98
CA TYR A 27 -8.85 -0.76 5.84
C TYR A 27 -7.78 0.29 5.62
N TYR A 28 -6.53 -0.10 5.78
CA TYR A 28 -5.39 0.79 5.66
C TYR A 28 -4.42 0.26 4.62
N THR A 29 -3.75 1.17 3.92
CA THR A 29 -2.77 0.79 2.90
C THR A 29 -1.64 1.81 2.82
N ARG A 30 -0.46 1.35 2.42
CA ARG A 30 0.66 2.22 2.03
C ARG A 30 0.73 2.41 0.52
N ALA A 31 0.05 1.55 -0.25
CA ALA A 31 -0.03 1.69 -1.69
C ALA A 31 -0.83 2.95 -2.04
N GLY A 32 -0.23 3.83 -2.81
CA GLY A 32 -0.82 5.12 -3.20
C GLY A 32 -1.04 5.24 -4.70
N ASP A 33 -1.13 4.12 -5.41
CA ASP A 33 -1.46 4.00 -6.83
C ASP A 33 -2.98 4.09 -7.03
N PHE A 34 -3.53 5.30 -6.83
CA PHE A 34 -4.98 5.52 -6.89
C PHE A 34 -5.44 5.90 -8.29
N VAL A 35 -6.73 5.68 -8.53
CA VAL A 35 -7.41 6.02 -9.78
C VAL A 35 -8.72 6.74 -9.51
N TRP A 36 -9.13 7.62 -10.42
CA TRP A 36 -10.47 8.21 -10.36
C TRP A 36 -11.47 7.26 -11.01
N SER A 37 -12.45 6.82 -10.24
CA SER A 37 -13.55 5.98 -10.71
C SER A 37 -14.87 6.72 -10.64
N VAL A 38 -15.74 6.48 -11.63
CA VAL A 38 -17.10 7.06 -11.64
C VAL A 38 -17.98 6.25 -10.69
N ASN A 39 -18.53 6.89 -9.67
CA ASN A 39 -19.47 6.26 -8.76
C ASN A 39 -20.89 6.19 -9.36
N ALA A 40 -21.82 5.49 -8.68
CA ALA A 40 -23.20 5.36 -9.11
C ALA A 40 -23.94 6.70 -9.24
N GLY A 41 -23.45 7.76 -8.62
CA GLY A 41 -23.99 9.13 -8.71
C GLY A 41 -23.40 9.97 -9.86
N GLY A 42 -22.52 9.39 -10.70
CA GLY A 42 -21.89 10.10 -11.82
C GLY A 42 -20.75 11.05 -11.40
N THR A 43 -20.33 11.04 -10.13
CA THR A 43 -19.19 11.81 -9.66
C THR A 43 -17.93 10.95 -9.64
N LEU A 44 -16.76 11.58 -9.83
CA LEU A 44 -15.48 10.89 -9.72
C LEU A 44 -15.10 10.75 -8.25
N THR A 45 -14.82 9.52 -7.84
CA THR A 45 -14.32 9.17 -6.50
C THR A 45 -12.91 8.63 -6.62
N LEU A 46 -12.03 9.03 -5.72
CA LEU A 46 -10.67 8.49 -5.66
C LEU A 46 -10.73 7.08 -5.06
N CYS A 47 -10.22 6.09 -5.80
CA CYS A 47 -10.28 4.67 -5.43
C CYS A 47 -8.91 4.00 -5.60
N THR A 48 -8.72 2.87 -4.94
CA THR A 48 -7.62 1.94 -5.27
C THR A 48 -7.88 1.27 -6.62
N ASN A 49 -6.87 0.58 -7.16
CA ASN A 49 -7.02 -0.19 -8.40
C ASN A 49 -8.07 -1.32 -8.28
N GLU A 50 -8.34 -1.80 -7.07
CA GLU A 50 -9.40 -2.77 -6.78
C GLU A 50 -10.80 -2.13 -6.66
N GLY A 51 -10.89 -0.80 -6.74
CA GLY A 51 -12.14 -0.05 -6.67
C GLY A 51 -12.60 0.34 -5.26
N TYR A 52 -11.75 0.23 -4.25
CA TYR A 52 -12.05 0.67 -2.89
C TYR A 52 -11.89 2.18 -2.74
N PRO A 53 -12.92 2.92 -2.30
CA PRO A 53 -12.84 4.36 -2.12
C PRO A 53 -11.79 4.75 -1.06
N VAL A 54 -10.97 5.73 -1.41
CA VAL A 54 -10.04 6.38 -0.47
C VAL A 54 -10.82 7.35 0.40
N LEU A 55 -10.50 7.36 1.69
CA LEU A 55 -11.19 8.14 2.69
C LEU A 55 -10.42 9.42 3.05
N ASP A 56 -11.18 10.46 3.33
CA ASP A 56 -10.66 11.71 3.88
C ASP A 56 -10.40 11.60 5.40
N SER A 57 -9.94 12.67 6.00
CA SER A 57 -9.72 12.77 7.45
C SER A 57 -11.00 12.62 8.28
N ASN A 58 -12.19 12.71 7.67
CA ASN A 58 -13.50 12.53 8.31
C ASN A 58 -14.11 11.15 8.02
N ASN A 59 -13.33 10.21 7.47
CA ASN A 59 -13.79 8.88 7.03
C ASN A 59 -14.89 8.93 5.94
N GLN A 60 -14.90 9.98 5.10
CA GLN A 60 -15.78 10.08 3.94
C GLN A 60 -15.01 9.80 2.65
N PRO A 61 -15.65 9.19 1.63
CA PRO A 61 -15.03 9.01 0.32
C PRO A 61 -14.62 10.36 -0.29
N ILE A 62 -13.44 10.42 -0.88
CA ILE A 62 -12.94 11.61 -1.57
C ILE A 62 -13.60 11.69 -2.94
N ASN A 63 -14.40 12.75 -3.14
CA ASN A 63 -15.14 12.96 -4.38
C ASN A 63 -14.68 14.24 -5.08
N LEU A 64 -14.53 14.16 -6.39
CA LEU A 64 -14.21 15.32 -7.22
C LEU A 64 -15.50 16.05 -7.58
N PRO A 65 -15.60 17.39 -7.38
CA PRO A 65 -16.75 18.17 -7.80
C PRO A 65 -17.00 18.04 -9.31
N ALA A 66 -18.28 18.06 -9.70
CA ALA A 66 -18.68 17.91 -11.10
C ALA A 66 -18.06 19.02 -11.99
N GLY A 67 -17.62 18.62 -13.18
CA GLY A 67 -17.06 19.55 -14.18
C GLY A 67 -15.55 19.86 -14.00
N ILE A 68 -14.88 19.22 -13.05
CA ILE A 68 -13.44 19.37 -12.84
C ILE A 68 -12.70 18.19 -13.46
N SER A 69 -11.62 18.49 -14.23
CA SER A 69 -10.73 17.46 -14.74
C SER A 69 -9.83 16.92 -13.63
N ALA A 70 -9.73 15.59 -13.54
CA ALA A 70 -8.87 14.89 -12.59
C ALA A 70 -7.38 15.32 -12.64
N GLU A 71 -6.90 15.73 -13.81
CA GLU A 71 -5.52 16.20 -14.03
C GLU A 71 -5.20 17.53 -13.34
N LYS A 72 -6.23 18.33 -13.02
CA LYS A 72 -6.09 19.64 -12.37
C LYS A 72 -6.10 19.56 -10.85
N VAL A 73 -6.23 18.37 -10.30
CA VAL A 73 -6.22 18.16 -8.86
C VAL A 73 -4.78 18.25 -8.34
N ILE A 74 -4.60 19.08 -7.33
CA ILE A 74 -3.32 19.32 -6.64
C ILE A 74 -3.50 18.94 -5.19
N VAL A 75 -2.56 18.15 -4.68
CA VAL A 75 -2.52 17.75 -3.28
C VAL A 75 -1.29 18.37 -2.62
N SER A 76 -1.50 19.08 -1.52
CA SER A 76 -0.41 19.66 -0.73
C SER A 76 0.28 18.60 0.13
N GLU A 77 1.48 18.89 0.62
CA GLU A 77 2.23 18.00 1.53
C GLU A 77 1.45 17.63 2.80
N ASN A 78 0.49 18.45 3.21
CA ASN A 78 -0.38 18.18 4.36
C ASN A 78 -1.62 17.34 3.99
N GLY A 79 -1.68 16.79 2.78
CA GLY A 79 -2.80 15.98 2.30
C GLY A 79 -4.05 16.80 1.90
N LYS A 80 -4.02 18.15 1.97
CA LYS A 80 -5.15 18.97 1.53
C LYS A 80 -5.29 18.93 0.03
N MET A 81 -6.52 18.71 -0.43
CA MET A 81 -6.86 18.61 -1.84
C MET A 81 -7.47 19.92 -2.35
N GLY A 82 -7.08 20.29 -3.53
CA GLY A 82 -7.63 21.42 -4.25
C GLY A 82 -7.48 21.23 -5.76
N TYR A 83 -7.98 22.16 -6.52
CA TYR A 83 -7.86 22.14 -7.98
C TYR A 83 -7.61 23.53 -8.52
N THR A 84 -7.03 23.59 -9.71
CA THR A 84 -6.88 24.86 -10.44
C THR A 84 -8.09 25.06 -11.33
N ASN A 85 -8.82 26.17 -11.11
CA ASN A 85 -9.98 26.53 -11.94
C ASN A 85 -9.53 27.02 -13.35
N ALA A 86 -10.51 27.32 -14.24
CA ALA A 86 -10.24 27.81 -15.58
C ALA A 86 -9.51 29.17 -15.61
N ALA A 87 -9.58 29.95 -14.54
CA ALA A 87 -8.89 31.22 -14.38
C ALA A 87 -7.46 31.07 -13.82
N GLY A 88 -6.96 29.84 -13.60
CA GLY A 88 -5.63 29.56 -13.02
C GLY A 88 -5.54 29.75 -11.51
N THR A 89 -6.66 29.96 -10.82
CA THR A 89 -6.71 30.15 -9.36
C THR A 89 -6.87 28.81 -8.64
N TYR A 90 -6.10 28.59 -7.57
CA TYR A 90 -6.27 27.43 -6.69
C TYR A 90 -7.57 27.56 -5.89
N VAL A 91 -8.36 26.48 -5.89
CA VAL A 91 -9.61 26.37 -5.12
C VAL A 91 -9.47 25.17 -4.18
N ASP A 92 -9.63 25.40 -2.89
CA ASP A 92 -9.60 24.34 -1.87
C ASP A 92 -10.91 23.52 -1.96
N MET A 93 -10.81 22.20 -1.96
CA MET A 93 -11.94 21.28 -1.97
C MET A 93 -12.51 21.01 -0.57
N ASN A 94 -11.91 21.56 0.47
CA ASN A 94 -12.21 21.22 1.87
C ASN A 94 -12.14 19.71 2.18
N GLN A 95 -11.38 18.98 1.40
CA GLN A 95 -11.09 17.56 1.59
C GLN A 95 -9.61 17.39 1.86
N THR A 96 -9.29 16.53 2.82
CA THR A 96 -7.90 16.20 3.19
C THR A 96 -7.76 14.69 3.18
N ILE A 97 -6.78 14.15 2.49
CA ILE A 97 -6.51 12.71 2.48
C ILE A 97 -6.32 12.24 3.92
N GLY A 98 -7.07 11.21 4.31
CA GLY A 98 -7.00 10.63 5.65
C GLY A 98 -5.70 9.86 5.85
N LEU A 99 -4.84 10.37 6.73
CA LEU A 99 -3.63 9.70 7.19
C LEU A 99 -3.81 9.20 8.61
N PHE A 100 -3.48 7.95 8.83
CA PHE A 100 -3.64 7.27 10.10
C PHE A 100 -2.35 6.60 10.53
N GLN A 101 -2.04 6.65 11.82
CA GLN A 101 -0.91 5.96 12.43
C GLN A 101 -1.39 4.92 13.44
N PHE A 102 -0.51 3.98 13.75
CA PHE A 102 -0.75 2.91 14.71
C PHE A 102 0.39 2.85 15.72
N ASN A 103 0.06 2.51 16.97
CA ASN A 103 1.10 2.29 17.99
C ASN A 103 2.01 1.12 17.63
N ASN A 104 1.46 0.10 16.99
CA ASN A 104 2.21 -1.07 16.53
C ASN A 104 1.79 -1.45 15.10
N PRO A 105 2.43 -0.85 14.07
CA PRO A 105 2.13 -1.17 12.67
C PRO A 105 2.31 -2.64 12.30
N SER A 106 3.27 -3.32 12.96
CA SER A 106 3.52 -4.75 12.73
C SER A 106 2.39 -5.66 13.22
N GLY A 107 1.51 -5.15 14.07
CA GLY A 107 0.33 -5.86 14.55
C GLY A 107 -0.87 -5.80 13.61
N LEU A 108 -0.78 -5.06 12.50
CA LEU A 108 -1.83 -5.02 11.49
C LEU A 108 -1.93 -6.36 10.74
N GLU A 109 -3.13 -6.82 10.51
CA GLU A 109 -3.39 -8.04 9.74
C GLU A 109 -3.45 -7.73 8.24
N LYS A 110 -2.69 -8.47 7.44
CA LYS A 110 -2.75 -8.35 5.98
C LYS A 110 -4.00 -9.03 5.46
N THR A 111 -4.86 -8.25 4.81
CA THR A 111 -6.11 -8.71 4.20
C THR A 111 -6.03 -8.43 2.70
N GLY A 112 -5.90 -9.47 1.88
CA GLY A 112 -5.70 -9.30 0.44
C GLY A 112 -4.29 -8.85 0.06
N THR A 113 -4.14 -8.17 -1.08
CA THR A 113 -2.84 -7.84 -1.67
C THR A 113 -2.15 -6.68 -0.94
N ASN A 114 -2.87 -5.56 -0.71
CA ASN A 114 -2.29 -4.33 -0.19
C ASN A 114 -3.08 -3.74 0.99
N LEU A 115 -4.09 -4.45 1.50
CA LEU A 115 -4.95 -3.98 2.57
C LEU A 115 -4.50 -4.50 3.94
N LEU A 116 -4.60 -3.65 4.94
CA LEU A 116 -4.26 -3.91 6.32
C LEU A 116 -5.50 -3.68 7.19
N ALA A 117 -5.86 -4.69 8.00
CA ALA A 117 -6.94 -4.60 8.97
C ALA A 117 -6.39 -4.30 10.38
N VAL A 118 -7.16 -3.55 11.14
CA VAL A 118 -6.84 -3.27 12.55
C VAL A 118 -7.06 -4.53 13.38
N THR A 119 -6.13 -4.79 14.28
CA THR A 119 -6.22 -5.88 15.26
C THR A 119 -6.03 -5.33 16.68
N PRO A 120 -6.38 -6.09 17.72
CA PRO A 120 -6.06 -5.70 19.09
C PRO A 120 -4.55 -5.50 19.32
N ALA A 121 -3.70 -6.17 18.55
CA ALA A 121 -2.25 -6.05 18.66
C ALA A 121 -1.69 -4.78 18.00
N SER A 122 -2.36 -4.23 16.98
CA SER A 122 -1.97 -2.96 16.35
C SER A 122 -2.36 -1.74 17.17
N GLY A 123 -3.37 -1.87 18.01
CA GLY A 123 -4.03 -0.74 18.67
C GLY A 123 -5.01 -0.03 17.74
N ASN A 124 -5.64 1.04 18.24
CA ASN A 124 -6.60 1.83 17.45
C ASN A 124 -5.90 2.71 16.43
N ALA A 125 -6.56 2.94 15.30
CA ALA A 125 -6.12 3.89 14.29
C ALA A 125 -6.18 5.33 14.86
N MET A 126 -5.06 6.04 14.81
CA MET A 126 -4.93 7.42 15.24
C MET A 126 -4.89 8.32 14.01
N ASN A 127 -5.89 9.18 13.87
CA ASN A 127 -5.94 10.15 12.78
C ASN A 127 -4.94 11.28 13.01
N GLU A 128 -4.02 11.48 12.08
CA GLU A 128 -2.98 12.52 12.17
C GLU A 128 -3.52 13.96 12.18
N SER A 129 -4.72 14.16 11.62
CA SER A 129 -5.34 15.49 11.58
C SER A 129 -5.93 15.92 12.92
N THR A 130 -6.39 14.96 13.73
CA THR A 130 -7.13 15.23 14.99
C THR A 130 -6.34 14.88 16.24
N THR A 131 -5.37 13.97 16.16
CA THR A 131 -4.60 13.53 17.31
C THR A 131 -3.41 14.46 17.55
N ALA A 132 -3.36 15.05 18.73
CA ALA A 132 -2.20 15.85 19.14
C ALA A 132 -0.99 14.95 19.45
N ASN A 133 0.22 15.51 19.34
CA ASN A 133 1.50 14.86 19.65
C ASN A 133 1.91 13.70 18.71
N LEU A 134 1.30 13.57 17.53
CA LEU A 134 1.80 12.70 16.47
C LEU A 134 2.74 13.47 15.54
N THR A 135 3.82 12.83 15.11
CA THR A 135 4.63 13.34 14.01
C THR A 135 3.82 13.18 12.73
N LYS A 136 3.43 14.30 12.12
CA LYS A 136 2.61 14.28 10.91
C LYS A 136 3.41 13.77 9.73
N SER A 137 2.86 12.82 9.00
CA SER A 137 3.38 12.36 7.74
C SER A 137 3.09 13.36 6.62
N LYS A 138 3.90 13.34 5.56
CA LYS A 138 3.69 14.16 4.37
C LYS A 138 3.18 13.29 3.23
N VAL A 139 2.27 13.86 2.44
CA VAL A 139 1.81 13.28 1.18
C VAL A 139 2.61 13.89 0.04
N LEU A 140 3.23 13.04 -0.75
CA LEU A 140 3.97 13.45 -1.95
C LEU A 140 3.15 13.01 -3.17
N GLN A 141 2.61 13.99 -3.90
CA GLN A 141 1.89 13.73 -5.16
C GLN A 141 2.90 13.45 -6.28
N LYS A 142 2.54 12.58 -7.23
CA LYS A 142 3.40 12.09 -8.32
C LYS A 142 4.61 11.27 -7.83
N TYR A 143 4.45 10.59 -6.73
CA TYR A 143 5.43 9.65 -6.21
C TYR A 143 4.74 8.36 -5.80
N LEU A 144 5.45 7.25 -5.97
CA LEU A 144 5.07 5.94 -5.41
C LEU A 144 6.13 5.48 -4.42
N GLU A 145 5.70 4.83 -3.36
CA GLU A 145 6.61 4.15 -2.44
C GLU A 145 7.26 2.98 -3.17
N GLY A 146 8.58 3.01 -3.28
CA GLY A 146 9.35 1.93 -3.91
C GLY A 146 9.58 0.78 -2.94
N SER A 147 9.74 -0.44 -3.46
CA SER A 147 10.18 -1.57 -2.65
C SER A 147 11.56 -1.32 -2.07
N ASN A 148 11.73 -1.57 -0.78
CA ASN A 148 13.04 -1.55 -0.10
C ASN A 148 13.82 -2.86 -0.30
N VAL A 149 13.34 -3.76 -1.13
CA VAL A 149 13.98 -5.04 -1.43
C VAL A 149 15.09 -4.84 -2.46
N GLN A 150 16.31 -5.16 -2.10
CA GLN A 150 17.43 -5.16 -3.03
C GLN A 150 17.41 -6.45 -3.86
N VAL A 151 17.33 -6.30 -5.18
CA VAL A 151 17.30 -7.45 -6.10
C VAL A 151 18.52 -8.35 -5.93
N ALA A 152 19.68 -7.76 -5.62
CA ALA A 152 20.90 -8.50 -5.39
C ALA A 152 20.80 -9.46 -4.18
N ASP A 153 20.20 -9.01 -3.07
CA ASP A 153 20.03 -9.83 -1.88
C ASP A 153 19.03 -10.96 -2.12
N GLU A 154 17.94 -10.68 -2.84
CA GLU A 154 16.96 -11.72 -3.21
C GLU A 154 17.54 -12.76 -4.17
N MET A 155 18.42 -12.35 -5.10
CA MET A 155 19.13 -13.30 -5.96
C MET A 155 20.05 -14.22 -5.14
N VAL A 156 20.76 -13.68 -4.14
CA VAL A 156 21.60 -14.49 -3.23
C VAL A 156 20.75 -15.47 -2.44
N ASN A 157 19.64 -15.02 -1.87
CA ASN A 157 18.69 -15.87 -1.13
C ASN A 157 18.13 -16.99 -2.01
N LEU A 158 17.80 -16.70 -3.27
CA LEU A 158 17.35 -17.69 -4.24
C LEU A 158 18.45 -18.75 -4.52
N ILE A 159 19.70 -18.31 -4.73
CA ILE A 159 20.83 -19.22 -4.94
C ILE A 159 21.05 -20.13 -3.73
N ILE A 160 20.96 -19.58 -2.51
CA ILE A 160 21.09 -20.35 -1.26
C ILE A 160 19.98 -21.42 -1.20
N ALA A 161 18.73 -21.04 -1.48
CA ALA A 161 17.59 -21.96 -1.46
C ALA A 161 17.74 -23.06 -2.53
N GLN A 162 18.18 -22.72 -3.74
CA GLN A 162 18.46 -23.69 -4.80
C GLN A 162 19.57 -24.67 -4.42
N ARG A 163 20.65 -24.17 -3.81
CA ARG A 163 21.75 -25.03 -3.35
C ARG A 163 21.32 -25.97 -2.22
N ALA A 164 20.52 -25.48 -1.28
CA ALA A 164 19.97 -26.31 -0.22
C ALA A 164 19.10 -27.44 -0.78
N TYR A 165 18.24 -27.13 -1.77
CA TYR A 165 17.43 -28.15 -2.45
C TYR A 165 18.30 -29.19 -3.19
N GLN A 166 19.34 -28.73 -3.93
CA GLN A 166 20.26 -29.61 -4.65
C GLN A 166 21.05 -30.53 -3.69
N LEU A 167 21.50 -29.99 -2.55
CA LEU A 167 22.22 -30.79 -1.53
C LEU A 167 21.30 -31.84 -0.93
N ASN A 168 20.07 -31.50 -0.59
CA ASN A 168 19.08 -32.44 -0.05
C ASN A 168 18.78 -33.56 -1.07
N SER A 169 18.55 -33.19 -2.33
CA SER A 169 18.32 -34.16 -3.40
C SER A 169 19.53 -35.08 -3.58
N LYS A 170 20.76 -34.53 -3.58
CA LYS A 170 21.96 -35.31 -3.70
C LYS A 170 22.20 -36.24 -2.49
N ALA A 171 21.86 -35.78 -1.28
CA ALA A 171 21.93 -36.64 -0.09
C ALA A 171 21.02 -37.85 -0.18
N ILE A 172 19.80 -37.69 -0.71
CA ILE A 172 18.85 -38.77 -0.94
C ILE A 172 19.40 -39.75 -1.98
N THR A 173 19.84 -39.24 -3.15
CA THR A 173 20.39 -40.12 -4.21
C THR A 173 21.61 -40.87 -3.74
N THR A 174 22.52 -40.22 -3.00
CA THR A 174 23.70 -40.90 -2.45
C THR A 174 23.33 -41.95 -1.40
N SER A 175 22.31 -41.70 -0.61
CA SER A 175 21.79 -42.70 0.35
C SER A 175 21.22 -43.94 -0.37
N ASP A 176 20.46 -43.70 -1.46
CA ASP A 176 19.90 -44.77 -2.26
C ASP A 176 21.01 -45.61 -2.93
N GLU A 177 22.04 -44.93 -3.49
CA GLU A 177 23.21 -45.60 -4.07
C GLU A 177 23.97 -46.46 -3.03
N MET A 178 24.14 -45.95 -1.81
CA MET A 178 24.78 -46.73 -0.70
C MET A 178 23.95 -47.96 -0.32
N LEU A 179 22.64 -47.83 -0.26
CA LEU A 179 21.72 -48.94 0.03
C LEU A 179 21.75 -49.99 -1.10
N GLU A 180 21.82 -49.56 -2.34
CA GLU A 180 21.96 -50.45 -3.50
C GLU A 180 23.28 -51.22 -3.46
N GLN A 181 24.41 -50.54 -3.18
CA GLN A 181 25.72 -51.18 -3.01
C GLN A 181 25.74 -52.19 -1.86
N ALA A 182 25.17 -51.82 -0.71
CA ALA A 182 25.06 -52.70 0.45
C ALA A 182 24.23 -53.96 0.16
N ASN A 183 23.16 -53.85 -0.63
CA ASN A 183 22.33 -54.97 -1.06
C ASN A 183 23.03 -55.87 -2.09
N ASN A 184 23.84 -55.29 -2.97
CA ASN A 184 24.62 -56.04 -3.93
C ASN A 184 25.80 -56.82 -3.33
N LEU A 185 26.36 -56.34 -2.21
CA LEU A 185 27.40 -57.04 -1.45
C LEU A 185 26.87 -58.28 -0.67
N LYS A 186 25.57 -58.38 -0.47
CA LYS A 186 24.93 -59.47 0.25
C LYS A 186 24.55 -60.65 -0.65
N ARG A 187 24.80 -60.57 -1.94
CA ARG A 187 24.70 -61.66 -2.92
C ARG A 187 26.09 -62.25 -3.14
#